data_46d45e51b8cb5b13fe275dff4cf91113
#
_entry.id   46d45e51b8cb5b13fe275dff4cf91113
#
_cell.length_a   1.000
_cell.length_b   1.000
_cell.length_c   1.000
_cell.angle_alpha   90.00
_cell.angle_beta   90.00
_cell.angle_gamma   90.00
#
_symmetry.space_group_name_H-M   'P 1'
#
loop_
_entity.id
_entity.type
_entity.pdbx_description
1 polymer ?
#
loop_
_entity_poly.entity_id
_entity_poly.type
_entity_poly.pdbx_seq_one_letter_code
_entity_poly.pdbx_strand_id
1 'polypeptide(L)'
;MGNIEGGADTVLDALMDYFSQGLLLLPTHTWAQMGEEYRVFDPVKEDACVGILPNLFRKRPGVCRSLHPTHSMAAYGAGAEEYIAGEEENNTPCTPGGCYDRLKDINGRILLVGVTHARNTFIHGVEEVLNIPNRLTEKPVEFYTVMPDGSRKKIFMRRHYNAVQPYISEDFVKLTQAFYDTGAARQVLFGNAECILCDARGIFEVTRHILAPDPECIITSPEIPASRWSDFTGGPYFHV
;
A
#
# COMPACT_ATOMS: atom_id res chain seq x y z
N MET A 1 14.66 -11.98 -7.79
CA MET A 1 14.27 -13.10 -6.90
C MET A 1 15.48 -13.93 -6.42
N GLY A 2 16.68 -13.47 -6.65
CA GLY A 2 17.89 -14.11 -6.13
C GLY A 2 18.06 -15.57 -6.57
N ASN A 3 18.53 -16.41 -5.66
CA ASN A 3 18.83 -17.83 -5.91
C ASN A 3 17.70 -18.79 -5.49
N ILE A 4 16.44 -18.39 -5.64
CA ILE A 4 15.29 -19.26 -5.32
C ILE A 4 15.07 -20.19 -6.54
N GLU A 5 15.15 -21.50 -6.32
CA GLU A 5 14.82 -22.50 -7.34
C GLU A 5 13.36 -22.35 -7.76
N GLY A 6 13.09 -22.30 -9.09
CA GLY A 6 11.78 -21.99 -9.63
C GLY A 6 11.40 -20.49 -9.57
N GLY A 7 12.23 -19.64 -8.99
CA GLY A 7 12.11 -18.19 -9.06
C GLY A 7 10.85 -17.62 -8.44
N ALA A 8 10.23 -16.68 -9.15
CA ALA A 8 9.04 -15.96 -8.70
C ALA A 8 7.80 -16.86 -8.52
N ASP A 9 7.68 -17.90 -9.36
CA ASP A 9 6.55 -18.82 -9.29
C ASP A 9 6.58 -19.64 -8.00
N THR A 10 7.73 -20.17 -7.59
CA THR A 10 7.87 -20.89 -6.31
C THR A 10 7.52 -20.00 -5.12
N VAL A 11 7.92 -18.72 -5.15
CA VAL A 11 7.58 -17.78 -4.08
C VAL A 11 6.07 -17.56 -4.00
N LEU A 12 5.41 -17.39 -5.14
CA LEU A 12 3.96 -17.19 -5.18
C LEU A 12 3.21 -18.44 -4.75
N ASP A 13 3.65 -19.63 -5.18
CA ASP A 13 3.05 -20.90 -4.78
C ASP A 13 3.13 -21.08 -3.25
N ALA A 14 4.29 -20.81 -2.64
CA ALA A 14 4.47 -20.90 -1.19
C ALA A 14 3.62 -19.89 -0.43
N LEU A 15 3.51 -18.64 -0.91
CA LEU A 15 2.67 -17.63 -0.28
C LEU A 15 1.17 -17.98 -0.41
N MET A 16 0.73 -18.43 -1.58
CA MET A 16 -0.66 -18.79 -1.81
C MET A 16 -1.07 -20.04 -1.00
N ASP A 17 -0.18 -21.03 -0.87
CA ASP A 17 -0.41 -22.19 -0.01
C ASP A 17 -0.54 -21.78 1.46
N TYR A 18 0.40 -20.99 1.97
CA TYR A 18 0.40 -20.50 3.35
C TYR A 18 -0.84 -19.67 3.69
N PHE A 19 -1.28 -18.80 2.78
CA PHE A 19 -2.43 -17.93 2.98
C PHE A 19 -3.74 -18.48 2.41
N SER A 20 -3.82 -19.78 2.09
CA SER A 20 -5.03 -20.40 1.51
C SER A 20 -6.29 -20.25 2.39
N GLN A 21 -6.13 -20.21 3.72
CA GLN A 21 -7.20 -19.97 4.69
C GLN A 21 -7.22 -18.52 5.24
N GLY A 22 -6.27 -17.70 4.82
CA GLY A 22 -6.14 -16.28 5.16
C GLY A 22 -6.38 -15.40 3.96
N LEU A 23 -5.82 -14.19 3.99
CA LEU A 23 -5.90 -13.21 2.92
C LEU A 23 -4.49 -12.77 2.51
N LEU A 24 -4.13 -13.01 1.25
CA LEU A 24 -2.90 -12.54 0.63
C LEU A 24 -3.21 -11.38 -0.31
N LEU A 25 -2.53 -10.25 -0.10
CA LEU A 25 -2.70 -9.03 -0.88
C LEU A 25 -1.36 -8.62 -1.51
N LEU A 26 -1.35 -8.32 -2.80
CA LEU A 26 -0.21 -7.70 -3.47
C LEU A 26 -0.67 -6.43 -4.20
N PRO A 27 0.00 -5.28 -4.00
CA PRO A 27 -0.32 -4.06 -4.74
C PRO A 27 -0.06 -4.26 -6.24
N THR A 28 -1.04 -3.87 -7.07
CA THR A 28 -0.95 -3.97 -8.54
C THR A 28 -1.10 -2.61 -9.21
N HIS A 29 -0.34 -1.64 -8.69
CA HIS A 29 -0.43 -0.24 -9.10
C HIS A 29 -0.14 -0.04 -10.58
N THR A 30 -0.82 0.95 -11.15
CA THR A 30 -0.71 1.40 -12.53
C THR A 30 -0.46 2.91 -12.65
N TRP A 31 -0.12 3.56 -11.54
CA TRP A 31 0.05 5.01 -11.46
C TRP A 31 1.12 5.57 -12.41
N ALA A 32 2.09 4.74 -12.85
CA ALA A 32 3.15 5.18 -13.74
C ALA A 32 2.66 5.39 -15.19
N GLN A 33 1.76 4.53 -15.66
CA GLN A 33 1.20 4.62 -17.01
C GLN A 33 -0.15 5.35 -17.06
N MET A 34 -0.97 5.25 -15.99
CA MET A 34 -2.27 5.90 -15.95
C MET A 34 -2.15 7.40 -15.65
N GLY A 35 -2.75 8.23 -16.49
CA GLY A 35 -2.67 9.69 -16.38
C GLY A 35 -3.56 10.38 -17.39
N GLU A 36 -3.29 11.67 -17.67
CA GLU A 36 -4.11 12.48 -18.59
C GLU A 36 -4.11 11.95 -20.02
N GLU A 37 -3.04 11.30 -20.45
CA GLU A 37 -2.91 10.75 -21.81
C GLU A 37 -3.43 9.31 -21.92
N TYR A 38 -3.37 8.54 -20.83
CA TYR A 38 -3.81 7.15 -20.78
C TYR A 38 -4.80 6.94 -19.63
N ARG A 39 -6.09 6.96 -19.95
CA ARG A 39 -7.20 7.09 -18.99
C ARG A 39 -8.03 5.84 -18.80
N VAL A 40 -7.87 4.82 -19.64
CA VAL A 40 -8.71 3.60 -19.58
C VAL A 40 -7.93 2.51 -18.86
N PHE A 41 -8.41 2.15 -17.66
CA PHE A 41 -7.90 1.03 -16.89
C PHE A 41 -8.68 -0.24 -17.19
N ASP A 42 -8.00 -1.23 -17.74
CA ASP A 42 -8.53 -2.59 -17.90
C ASP A 42 -7.81 -3.51 -16.89
N PRO A 43 -8.50 -3.97 -15.82
CA PRO A 43 -7.85 -4.74 -14.75
C PRO A 43 -7.24 -6.06 -15.22
N VAL A 44 -7.71 -6.59 -16.35
CA VAL A 44 -7.18 -7.83 -16.94
C VAL A 44 -5.91 -7.55 -17.75
N LYS A 45 -5.89 -6.47 -18.53
CA LYS A 45 -4.80 -6.18 -19.48
C LYS A 45 -3.66 -5.38 -18.87
N GLU A 46 -3.99 -4.41 -17.99
CA GLU A 46 -2.96 -3.49 -17.47
C GLU A 46 -1.98 -4.18 -16.55
N ASP A 47 -0.70 -4.17 -16.94
CA ASP A 47 0.38 -4.64 -16.08
C ASP A 47 0.64 -3.65 -14.93
N ALA A 48 1.01 -4.20 -13.77
CA ALA A 48 1.41 -3.39 -12.63
C ALA A 48 2.82 -2.80 -12.84
N CYS A 49 3.00 -1.54 -12.44
CA CYS A 49 4.31 -0.87 -12.50
C CYS A 49 5.20 -1.14 -11.27
N VAL A 50 4.77 -1.98 -10.32
CA VAL A 50 5.42 -2.20 -9.02
C VAL A 50 6.11 -3.56 -8.89
N GLY A 51 6.56 -4.13 -9.98
CA GLY A 51 7.44 -5.29 -10.00
C GLY A 51 6.84 -6.55 -10.60
N ILE A 52 7.65 -7.63 -10.60
CA ILE A 52 7.30 -8.88 -11.27
C ILE A 52 6.28 -9.72 -10.50
N LEU A 53 6.42 -9.80 -9.16
CA LEU A 53 5.53 -10.63 -8.33
C LEU A 53 4.05 -10.25 -8.47
N PRO A 54 3.66 -8.96 -8.36
CA PRO A 54 2.29 -8.55 -8.59
C PRO A 54 1.75 -8.91 -9.99
N ASN A 55 2.60 -8.81 -11.01
CA ASN A 55 2.22 -9.14 -12.39
C ASN A 55 2.00 -10.63 -12.63
N LEU A 56 2.76 -11.49 -11.99
CA LEU A 56 2.55 -12.93 -12.02
C LEU A 56 1.36 -13.33 -11.15
N PHE A 57 1.27 -12.76 -9.94
CA PHE A 57 0.23 -13.07 -8.96
C PHE A 57 -1.17 -12.77 -9.51
N ARG A 58 -1.41 -11.58 -10.07
CA ARG A 58 -2.72 -11.18 -10.61
C ARG A 58 -3.26 -12.10 -11.73
N LYS A 59 -2.37 -12.92 -12.33
CA LYS A 59 -2.71 -13.88 -13.40
C LYS A 59 -2.93 -15.30 -12.88
N ARG A 60 -2.75 -15.54 -11.57
CA ARG A 60 -2.93 -16.86 -10.96
C ARG A 60 -4.41 -17.21 -10.81
N PRO A 61 -4.78 -18.50 -10.94
CA PRO A 61 -6.14 -18.95 -10.65
C PRO A 61 -6.57 -18.58 -9.23
N GLY A 62 -7.82 -18.12 -9.09
CA GLY A 62 -8.39 -17.72 -7.80
C GLY A 62 -7.94 -16.36 -7.27
N VAL A 63 -7.08 -15.65 -8.00
CA VAL A 63 -6.71 -14.27 -7.67
C VAL A 63 -7.69 -13.31 -8.32
N CYS A 64 -8.24 -12.39 -7.53
CA CYS A 64 -9.05 -11.26 -8.00
C CYS A 64 -8.25 -9.95 -7.91
N ARG A 65 -8.62 -8.94 -8.70
CA ARG A 65 -7.98 -7.64 -8.73
C ARG A 65 -9.01 -6.54 -8.58
N SER A 66 -8.76 -5.58 -7.70
CA SER A 66 -9.64 -4.44 -7.49
C SER A 66 -9.70 -3.52 -8.72
N LEU A 67 -10.81 -2.80 -8.83
CA LEU A 67 -11.13 -1.97 -9.99
C LEU A 67 -10.62 -0.51 -9.86
N HIS A 68 -9.66 -0.28 -8.96
CA HIS A 68 -9.04 1.03 -8.76
C HIS A 68 -8.06 1.37 -9.89
N PRO A 69 -8.23 2.45 -10.67
CA PRO A 69 -7.46 2.67 -11.89
C PRO A 69 -5.97 2.94 -11.69
N THR A 70 -5.53 3.39 -10.52
CA THR A 70 -4.12 3.73 -10.27
C THR A 70 -3.48 2.90 -9.15
N HIS A 71 -4.24 2.50 -8.12
CA HIS A 71 -3.73 1.83 -6.93
C HIS A 71 -4.47 0.52 -6.64
N SER A 72 -4.79 -0.24 -7.71
CA SER A 72 -5.45 -1.54 -7.55
C SER A 72 -4.63 -2.52 -6.69
N MET A 73 -5.36 -3.43 -6.04
CA MET A 73 -4.84 -4.51 -5.21
C MET A 73 -5.25 -5.85 -5.82
N ALA A 74 -4.33 -6.79 -5.92
CA ALA A 74 -4.65 -8.19 -6.19
C ALA A 74 -4.80 -8.93 -4.87
N ALA A 75 -5.81 -9.78 -4.76
CA ALA A 75 -6.18 -10.50 -3.55
C ALA A 75 -6.42 -11.99 -3.81
N TYR A 76 -6.04 -12.83 -2.85
CA TYR A 76 -6.24 -14.27 -2.86
C TYR A 76 -6.57 -14.80 -1.46
N GLY A 77 -7.39 -15.84 -1.38
CA GLY A 77 -7.74 -16.50 -0.15
C GLY A 77 -9.11 -16.12 0.40
N ALA A 78 -9.33 -16.36 1.69
CA ALA A 78 -10.64 -16.18 2.30
C ALA A 78 -11.06 -14.69 2.32
N GLY A 79 -12.25 -14.40 1.77
CA GLY A 79 -12.80 -13.03 1.72
C GLY A 79 -12.11 -12.09 0.72
N ALA A 80 -11.29 -12.60 -0.20
CA ALA A 80 -10.53 -11.78 -1.15
C ALA A 80 -11.41 -10.86 -1.99
N GLU A 81 -12.50 -11.37 -2.57
CA GLU A 81 -13.43 -10.58 -3.40
C GLU A 81 -14.12 -9.49 -2.58
N GLU A 82 -14.60 -9.82 -1.38
CA GLU A 82 -15.24 -8.88 -0.47
C GLU A 82 -14.28 -7.77 -0.03
N TYR A 83 -13.02 -8.14 0.23
CA TYR A 83 -12.01 -7.19 0.66
C TYR A 83 -11.70 -6.11 -0.38
N ILE A 84 -11.67 -6.45 -1.65
CA ILE A 84 -11.35 -5.52 -2.74
C ILE A 84 -12.57 -4.88 -3.40
N ALA A 85 -13.78 -5.25 -2.99
CA ALA A 85 -15.01 -4.69 -3.56
C ALA A 85 -15.16 -3.19 -3.28
N GLY A 86 -15.73 -2.47 -4.23
CA GLY A 86 -16.03 -1.04 -4.09
C GLY A 86 -14.86 -0.10 -4.41
N GLU A 87 -13.69 -0.62 -4.75
CA GLU A 87 -12.51 0.21 -5.07
C GLU A 87 -12.71 1.08 -6.33
N GLU A 88 -13.65 0.76 -7.19
CA GLU A 88 -14.06 1.56 -8.35
C GLU A 88 -14.83 2.84 -7.98
N GLU A 89 -15.21 3.02 -6.72
CA GLU A 89 -15.85 4.23 -6.20
C GLU A 89 -14.84 5.22 -5.61
N ASN A 90 -13.60 4.77 -5.37
CA ASN A 90 -12.57 5.55 -4.70
C ASN A 90 -12.02 6.62 -5.63
N ASN A 91 -11.99 7.86 -5.14
CA ASN A 91 -11.56 9.04 -5.90
C ASN A 91 -10.17 9.57 -5.51
N THR A 92 -9.47 8.85 -4.65
CA THR A 92 -8.07 9.09 -4.25
C THR A 92 -7.30 7.78 -4.22
N PRO A 93 -5.97 7.78 -4.29
CA PRO A 93 -5.16 6.56 -4.35
C PRO A 93 -5.35 5.60 -3.16
N CYS A 94 -5.52 6.13 -1.95
CA CYS A 94 -5.67 5.37 -0.71
C CYS A 94 -6.88 5.85 0.10
N THR A 95 -8.02 5.97 -0.57
CA THR A 95 -9.27 6.51 0.02
C THR A 95 -9.58 5.86 1.38
N PRO A 96 -9.95 6.66 2.41
CA PRO A 96 -10.40 6.13 3.69
C PRO A 96 -11.51 5.09 3.52
N GLY A 97 -11.37 3.94 4.19
CA GLY A 97 -12.26 2.77 4.04
C GLY A 97 -11.91 1.87 2.84
N GLY A 98 -10.95 2.23 2.00
CA GLY A 98 -10.44 1.40 0.90
C GLY A 98 -9.46 0.32 1.36
N CYS A 99 -8.91 -0.44 0.40
CA CYS A 99 -8.03 -1.59 0.66
C CYS A 99 -6.84 -1.28 1.58
N TYR A 100 -6.23 -0.10 1.44
CA TYR A 100 -5.10 0.27 2.29
C TYR A 100 -5.55 0.58 3.71
N ASP A 101 -6.59 1.36 3.89
CA ASP A 101 -7.05 1.77 5.23
C ASP A 101 -7.57 0.58 6.04
N ARG A 102 -8.34 -0.32 5.43
CA ARG A 102 -8.91 -1.49 6.11
C ARG A 102 -7.87 -2.46 6.70
N LEU A 103 -6.61 -2.43 6.24
CA LEU A 103 -5.56 -3.30 6.79
C LEU A 103 -5.37 -3.17 8.30
N LYS A 104 -5.50 -1.94 8.84
CA LYS A 104 -5.36 -1.69 10.29
C LYS A 104 -6.47 -2.33 11.13
N ASP A 105 -7.64 -2.57 10.52
CA ASP A 105 -8.84 -3.05 11.21
C ASP A 105 -8.94 -4.57 11.21
N ILE A 106 -8.27 -5.25 10.28
CA ILE A 106 -8.28 -6.71 10.14
C ILE A 106 -7.02 -7.39 10.68
N ASN A 107 -6.25 -6.71 11.55
CA ASN A 107 -4.97 -7.21 12.06
C ASN A 107 -3.95 -7.50 10.93
N GLY A 108 -4.01 -6.69 9.87
CA GLY A 108 -3.18 -6.86 8.67
C GLY A 108 -1.69 -6.68 8.95
N ARG A 109 -0.88 -7.41 8.18
CA ARG A 109 0.58 -7.29 8.21
C ARG A 109 1.07 -6.80 6.85
N ILE A 110 2.12 -5.99 6.86
CA ILE A 110 2.78 -5.50 5.65
C ILE A 110 4.20 -6.03 5.64
N LEU A 111 4.56 -6.77 4.60
CA LEU A 111 5.93 -7.27 4.42
C LEU A 111 6.63 -6.50 3.29
N LEU A 112 7.62 -5.70 3.65
CA LEU A 112 8.46 -4.97 2.70
C LEU A 112 9.64 -5.88 2.31
N VAL A 113 9.55 -6.53 1.16
CA VAL A 113 10.52 -7.53 0.70
C VAL A 113 11.66 -6.86 -0.06
N GLY A 114 12.82 -6.71 0.60
CA GLY A 114 14.01 -6.10 0.00
C GLY A 114 13.85 -4.62 -0.35
N VAL A 115 12.89 -3.94 0.27
CA VAL A 115 12.61 -2.50 0.10
C VAL A 115 12.39 -1.84 1.46
N THR A 116 12.47 -0.52 1.48
CA THR A 116 12.27 0.29 2.69
C THR A 116 10.86 0.89 2.73
N HIS A 117 10.57 1.68 3.77
CA HIS A 117 9.32 2.43 3.89
C HIS A 117 9.07 3.42 2.73
N ALA A 118 10.07 3.78 1.93
CA ALA A 118 9.88 4.51 0.68
C ALA A 118 8.94 3.81 -0.32
N ARG A 119 8.65 2.51 -0.12
CA ARG A 119 7.71 1.72 -0.94
C ARG A 119 6.49 1.27 -0.14
N ASN A 120 6.30 1.82 1.05
CA ASN A 120 5.18 1.49 1.92
C ASN A 120 3.97 2.39 1.64
N THR A 121 3.21 2.07 0.62
CA THR A 121 2.01 2.82 0.21
C THR A 121 0.96 2.95 1.32
N PHE A 122 0.95 2.07 2.31
CA PHE A 122 0.04 2.15 3.45
C PHE A 122 0.18 3.49 4.20
N ILE A 123 1.38 4.08 4.26
CA ILE A 123 1.60 5.38 4.92
C ILE A 123 0.84 6.50 4.20
N HIS A 124 0.74 6.46 2.86
CA HIS A 124 -0.15 7.38 2.14
C HIS A 124 -1.62 7.22 2.57
N GLY A 125 -2.07 5.99 2.81
CA GLY A 125 -3.40 5.74 3.36
C GLY A 125 -3.59 6.40 4.73
N VAL A 126 -2.57 6.36 5.58
CA VAL A 126 -2.61 7.07 6.88
C VAL A 126 -2.71 8.59 6.67
N GLU A 127 -1.93 9.17 5.75
CA GLU A 127 -2.00 10.59 5.42
C GLU A 127 -3.38 10.99 4.90
N GLU A 128 -4.01 10.17 4.07
CA GLU A 128 -5.36 10.44 3.55
C GLU A 128 -6.44 10.32 4.63
N VAL A 129 -6.38 9.33 5.51
CA VAL A 129 -7.30 9.20 6.67
C VAL A 129 -7.19 10.40 7.60
N LEU A 130 -5.98 10.89 7.82
CA LEU A 130 -5.72 12.06 8.66
C LEU A 130 -6.00 13.38 7.94
N ASN A 131 -6.34 13.32 6.65
CA ASN A 131 -6.55 14.48 5.78
C ASN A 131 -5.38 15.47 5.83
N ILE A 132 -4.15 14.93 5.76
CA ILE A 132 -2.93 15.76 5.77
C ILE A 132 -2.96 16.68 4.54
N PRO A 133 -2.76 18.00 4.70
CA PRO A 133 -2.79 18.92 3.58
C PRO A 133 -1.65 18.64 2.59
N ASN A 134 -1.80 19.14 1.35
CA ASN A 134 -0.75 19.08 0.30
C ASN A 134 -0.28 17.66 -0.04
N ARG A 135 -1.17 16.64 0.06
CA ARG A 135 -0.85 15.24 -0.31
C ARG A 135 -1.51 14.79 -1.59
N LEU A 136 -2.47 15.54 -2.08
CA LEU A 136 -3.23 15.20 -3.29
C LEU A 136 -3.29 16.40 -4.23
N THR A 137 -3.33 16.12 -5.54
CA THR A 137 -3.54 17.15 -6.57
C THR A 137 -4.84 17.93 -6.31
N GLU A 138 -4.86 19.23 -6.62
CA GLU A 138 -6.07 20.04 -6.54
C GLU A 138 -7.12 19.57 -7.54
N LYS A 139 -6.69 19.36 -8.79
CA LYS A 139 -7.56 18.93 -9.88
C LYS A 139 -7.54 17.41 -10.02
N PRO A 140 -8.72 16.76 -10.08
CA PRO A 140 -8.78 15.34 -10.39
C PRO A 140 -8.55 15.10 -11.88
N VAL A 141 -8.03 13.91 -12.20
CA VAL A 141 -7.94 13.37 -13.56
C VAL A 141 -9.14 12.45 -13.80
N GLU A 142 -9.73 12.54 -14.98
CA GLU A 142 -10.79 11.64 -15.42
C GLU A 142 -10.21 10.30 -15.85
N PHE A 143 -10.72 9.20 -15.28
CA PHE A 143 -10.39 7.83 -15.67
C PHE A 143 -11.65 7.04 -16.02
N TYR A 144 -11.46 5.94 -16.74
CA TYR A 144 -12.48 4.96 -17.06
C TYR A 144 -11.99 3.58 -16.67
N THR A 145 -12.71 2.90 -15.81
CA THR A 145 -12.44 1.50 -15.46
C THR A 145 -13.30 0.57 -16.28
N VAL A 146 -12.72 -0.44 -16.91
CA VAL A 146 -13.45 -1.52 -17.58
C VAL A 146 -14.03 -2.43 -16.52
N MET A 147 -15.35 -2.52 -16.48
CA MET A 147 -16.11 -3.34 -15.54
C MET A 147 -16.18 -4.80 -16.00
N PRO A 148 -16.51 -5.77 -15.12
CA PRO A 148 -16.62 -7.19 -15.48
C PRO A 148 -17.64 -7.49 -16.59
N ASP A 149 -18.67 -6.67 -16.72
CA ASP A 149 -19.68 -6.76 -17.80
C ASP A 149 -19.25 -6.14 -19.13
N GLY A 150 -18.02 -5.60 -19.20
CA GLY A 150 -17.46 -4.91 -20.35
C GLY A 150 -17.86 -3.43 -20.46
N SER A 151 -18.72 -2.92 -19.61
CA SER A 151 -19.03 -1.49 -19.54
C SER A 151 -17.83 -0.69 -19.03
N ARG A 152 -17.90 0.65 -19.14
CA ARG A 152 -16.88 1.55 -18.60
C ARG A 152 -17.47 2.46 -17.54
N LYS A 153 -16.93 2.38 -16.35
CA LYS A 153 -17.26 3.29 -15.25
C LYS A 153 -16.32 4.49 -15.27
N LYS A 154 -16.89 5.68 -15.33
CA LYS A 154 -16.15 6.94 -15.24
C LYS A 154 -15.92 7.28 -13.77
N ILE A 155 -14.70 7.74 -13.44
CA ILE A 155 -14.33 8.28 -12.14
C ILE A 155 -13.43 9.50 -12.32
N PHE A 156 -13.53 10.45 -11.39
CA PHE A 156 -12.63 11.59 -11.27
C PHE A 156 -11.75 11.36 -10.05
N MET A 157 -10.44 11.21 -10.27
CA MET A 157 -9.50 10.81 -9.22
C MET A 157 -8.39 11.85 -9.03
N ARG A 158 -8.13 12.23 -7.80
CA ARG A 158 -6.95 12.98 -7.40
C ARG A 158 -5.75 12.04 -7.33
N ARG A 159 -4.55 12.57 -7.47
CA ARG A 159 -3.30 11.79 -7.41
C ARG A 159 -2.45 12.26 -6.23
N HIS A 160 -1.59 11.38 -5.71
CA HIS A 160 -0.58 11.81 -4.74
C HIS A 160 0.32 12.88 -5.37
N TYR A 161 0.49 13.97 -4.66
CA TYR A 161 1.26 15.12 -5.11
C TYR A 161 1.66 16.00 -3.94
N ASN A 162 2.86 16.54 -4.00
CA ASN A 162 3.30 17.66 -3.17
C ASN A 162 4.20 18.57 -4.00
N ALA A 163 4.02 19.88 -3.88
CA ALA A 163 4.76 20.86 -4.68
C ALA A 163 6.24 20.96 -4.27
N VAL A 164 6.57 20.65 -3.01
CA VAL A 164 7.94 20.73 -2.47
C VAL A 164 8.66 19.38 -2.66
N GLN A 165 7.97 18.27 -2.42
CA GLN A 165 8.52 16.92 -2.52
C GLN A 165 7.64 16.08 -3.46
N PRO A 166 7.91 16.07 -4.77
CA PRO A 166 7.09 15.32 -5.74
C PRO A 166 7.02 13.81 -5.47
N TYR A 167 8.06 13.26 -4.83
CA TYR A 167 8.16 11.86 -4.45
C TYR A 167 8.04 11.69 -2.93
N ILE A 168 6.89 12.05 -2.37
CA ILE A 168 6.61 12.08 -0.92
C ILE A 168 7.06 10.78 -0.22
N SER A 169 6.83 9.63 -0.84
CA SER A 169 7.14 8.33 -0.25
C SER A 169 8.63 8.10 0.02
N GLU A 170 9.53 8.81 -0.67
CA GLU A 170 10.97 8.71 -0.36
C GLU A 170 11.28 9.21 1.05
N ASP A 171 10.49 10.12 1.59
CA ASP A 171 10.65 10.66 2.94
C ASP A 171 10.07 9.74 4.05
N PHE A 172 9.28 8.73 3.70
CA PHE A 172 8.73 7.79 4.68
C PHE A 172 9.80 6.98 5.43
N VAL A 173 11.00 6.88 4.88
CA VAL A 173 12.15 6.26 5.57
C VAL A 173 12.50 6.96 6.88
N LYS A 174 12.17 8.24 7.04
CA LYS A 174 12.37 9.02 8.26
C LYS A 174 11.58 8.48 9.45
N LEU A 175 10.51 7.72 9.21
CA LEU A 175 9.67 7.08 10.22
C LEU A 175 10.22 5.71 10.69
N THR A 176 11.22 5.15 10.00
CA THR A 176 11.70 3.78 10.21
C THR A 176 12.09 3.52 11.66
N GLN A 177 12.87 4.44 12.27
CA GLN A 177 13.33 4.28 13.66
C GLN A 177 12.16 4.32 14.65
N ALA A 178 11.20 5.22 14.43
CA ALA A 178 9.99 5.29 15.26
C ALA A 178 9.19 3.97 15.23
N PHE A 179 9.06 3.36 14.07
CA PHE A 179 8.36 2.07 13.94
C PHE A 179 9.10 0.92 14.65
N TYR A 180 10.43 0.93 14.64
CA TYR A 180 11.22 -0.06 15.38
C TYR A 180 11.15 0.16 16.90
N ASP A 181 11.36 1.38 17.36
CA ASP A 181 11.38 1.72 18.79
C ASP A 181 10.03 1.45 19.47
N THR A 182 8.94 1.68 18.74
CA THR A 182 7.57 1.45 19.23
C THR A 182 7.09 0.01 19.03
N GLY A 183 7.86 -0.83 18.36
CA GLY A 183 7.46 -2.20 18.02
C GLY A 183 6.41 -2.32 16.92
N ALA A 184 6.11 -1.24 16.19
CA ALA A 184 5.18 -1.26 15.05
C ALA A 184 5.76 -1.97 13.82
N ALA A 185 7.09 -2.08 13.73
CA ALA A 185 7.79 -2.84 12.72
C ALA A 185 8.98 -3.59 13.32
N ARG A 186 9.44 -4.63 12.60
CA ARG A 186 10.66 -5.37 12.94
C ARG A 186 11.35 -5.88 11.69
N GLN A 187 12.66 -6.05 11.77
CA GLN A 187 13.44 -6.70 10.71
C GLN A 187 13.20 -8.21 10.75
N VAL A 188 13.05 -8.80 9.58
CA VAL A 188 12.87 -10.24 9.37
C VAL A 188 13.60 -10.68 8.10
N LEU A 189 13.80 -11.99 7.96
CA LEU A 189 14.32 -12.57 6.72
C LEU A 189 13.18 -13.25 5.95
N PHE A 190 13.16 -13.03 4.63
CA PHE A 190 12.36 -13.80 3.70
C PHE A 190 13.31 -14.48 2.72
N GLY A 191 13.58 -15.77 2.92
CA GLY A 191 14.76 -16.42 2.34
C GLY A 191 16.04 -15.73 2.82
N ASN A 192 16.85 -15.24 1.89
CA ASN A 192 18.07 -14.47 2.20
C ASN A 192 17.87 -12.95 2.08
N ALA A 193 16.66 -12.49 1.83
CA ALA A 193 16.37 -11.07 1.71
C ALA A 193 16.06 -10.46 3.09
N GLU A 194 16.71 -9.36 3.41
CA GLU A 194 16.32 -8.52 4.54
C GLU A 194 15.00 -7.84 4.22
N CYS A 195 14.05 -7.95 5.13
CA CYS A 195 12.69 -7.45 4.99
C CYS A 195 12.26 -6.70 6.25
N ILE A 196 11.25 -5.88 6.11
CA ILE A 196 10.60 -5.21 7.24
C ILE A 196 9.18 -5.78 7.35
N LEU A 197 8.87 -6.40 8.49
CA LEU A 197 7.53 -6.81 8.83
C LEU A 197 6.87 -5.74 9.69
N CYS A 198 5.77 -5.19 9.21
CA CYS A 198 5.02 -4.13 9.86
C CYS A 198 3.65 -4.64 10.33
N ASP A 199 3.20 -4.14 11.46
CA ASP A 199 1.82 -4.21 11.90
C ASP A 199 1.05 -2.99 11.34
N ALA A 200 -0.02 -3.21 10.59
CA ALA A 200 -0.73 -2.11 9.92
C ALA A 200 -1.33 -1.11 10.93
N ARG A 201 -1.90 -1.61 12.05
CA ARG A 201 -2.41 -0.74 13.12
C ARG A 201 -1.29 0.03 13.80
N GLY A 202 -0.15 -0.63 14.08
CA GLY A 202 1.01 0.02 14.65
C GLY A 202 1.57 1.13 13.76
N ILE A 203 1.73 0.86 12.46
CA ILE A 203 2.14 1.90 11.50
C ILE A 203 1.16 3.08 11.51
N PHE A 204 -0.16 2.80 11.51
CA PHE A 204 -1.18 3.84 11.56
C PHE A 204 -1.08 4.69 12.83
N GLU A 205 -1.04 4.07 14.00
CA GLU A 205 -1.05 4.76 15.30
C GLU A 205 0.21 5.59 15.53
N VAL A 206 1.39 5.05 15.20
CA VAL A 206 2.67 5.76 15.33
C VAL A 206 2.75 6.93 14.35
N THR A 207 2.37 6.72 13.09
CA THR A 207 2.35 7.80 12.09
C THR A 207 1.40 8.91 12.52
N ARG A 208 0.18 8.58 12.97
CA ARG A 208 -0.79 9.54 13.49
C ARG A 208 -0.22 10.34 14.66
N HIS A 209 0.42 9.67 15.62
CA HIS A 209 1.02 10.32 16.79
C HIS A 209 2.10 11.35 16.38
N ILE A 210 2.99 10.96 15.46
CA ILE A 210 4.07 11.83 14.97
C ILE A 210 3.53 13.03 14.21
N LEU A 211 2.49 12.84 13.38
CA LEU A 211 1.90 13.89 12.54
C LEU A 211 0.95 14.83 13.29
N ALA A 212 0.40 14.42 14.45
CA ALA A 212 -0.59 15.22 15.17
C ALA A 212 -0.10 16.64 15.53
N PRO A 213 1.12 16.85 16.06
CA PRO A 213 1.62 18.20 16.38
C PRO A 213 2.15 18.98 15.15
N ASP A 214 2.53 18.29 14.07
CA ASP A 214 3.06 18.90 12.85
C ASP A 214 2.81 17.99 11.66
N PRO A 215 1.72 18.20 10.92
CA PRO A 215 1.32 17.36 9.79
C PRO A 215 2.31 17.33 8.62
N GLU A 216 3.16 18.36 8.49
CA GLU A 216 4.12 18.48 7.39
C GLU A 216 5.52 17.96 7.75
N CYS A 217 5.77 17.53 9.00
CA CYS A 217 7.13 17.21 9.48
C CYS A 217 7.86 16.14 8.65
N ILE A 218 7.14 15.18 8.03
CA ILE A 218 7.77 14.18 7.16
C ILE A 218 8.46 14.85 5.96
N ILE A 219 7.85 15.90 5.39
CA ILE A 219 8.38 16.59 4.21
C ILE A 219 9.35 17.69 4.60
N THR A 220 8.98 18.50 5.59
CA THR A 220 9.70 19.74 5.92
C THR A 220 10.93 19.54 6.80
N SER A 221 10.95 18.47 7.62
CA SER A 221 12.07 18.18 8.51
C SER A 221 13.12 17.30 7.84
N PRO A 222 14.41 17.53 8.02
CA PRO A 222 15.46 16.65 7.49
C PRO A 222 15.41 15.27 8.14
N GLU A 223 15.01 15.18 9.42
CA GLU A 223 14.79 13.95 10.18
C GLU A 223 13.64 14.14 11.15
N ILE A 224 13.06 13.05 11.63
CA ILE A 224 12.05 13.04 12.69
C ILE A 224 12.78 12.74 14.02
N PRO A 225 12.83 13.68 14.98
CA PRO A 225 13.54 13.46 16.23
C PRO A 225 12.80 12.48 17.15
N ALA A 226 13.54 11.69 17.96
CA ALA A 226 12.97 10.69 18.85
C ALA A 226 11.96 11.25 19.85
N SER A 227 12.04 12.52 20.18
CA SER A 227 11.03 13.21 21.01
C SER A 227 9.62 13.19 20.44
N ARG A 228 9.46 12.90 19.13
CA ARG A 228 8.14 12.79 18.47
C ARG A 228 7.41 11.49 18.79
N TRP A 229 8.10 10.47 19.32
CA TRP A 229 7.49 9.19 19.70
C TRP A 229 7.92 8.65 21.05
N SER A 230 8.76 9.37 21.81
CA SER A 230 9.27 8.89 23.11
C SER A 230 8.18 8.75 24.19
N ASP A 231 7.06 9.46 24.04
CA ASP A 231 5.87 9.39 24.91
C ASP A 231 4.75 8.51 24.33
N PHE A 232 4.99 7.85 23.19
CA PHE A 232 3.99 6.98 22.59
C PHE A 232 3.80 5.71 23.41
N THR A 233 2.55 5.38 23.77
CA THR A 233 2.19 4.27 24.65
C THR A 233 1.36 3.17 23.96
N GLY A 234 1.36 3.12 22.64
CA GLY A 234 0.67 2.08 21.88
C GLY A 234 1.35 0.70 21.94
N GLY A 235 0.70 -0.33 21.39
CA GLY A 235 1.19 -1.70 21.38
C GLY A 235 0.68 -2.56 22.54
N PRO A 236 1.16 -3.81 22.65
CA PRO A 236 2.05 -4.51 21.71
C PRO A 236 1.33 -4.88 20.40
N TYR A 237 2.08 -4.92 19.29
CA TYR A 237 1.52 -5.07 17.93
C TYR A 237 1.64 -6.47 17.32
N PHE A 238 2.67 -7.22 17.68
CA PHE A 238 2.86 -8.59 17.18
C PHE A 238 2.43 -9.60 18.26
N HIS A 239 1.11 -9.72 18.48
CA HIS A 239 0.58 -10.82 19.28
C HIS A 239 0.66 -12.13 18.49
N VAL A 240 1.13 -13.19 19.14
CA VAL A 240 1.10 -14.57 18.65
C VAL A 240 -0.29 -15.15 18.85
#